data_f92856a04132bc340b24c52592a031de
#
_entry.id   f92856a04132bc340b24c52592a031de
#
_cell.length_a   1.000
_cell.length_b   1.000
_cell.length_c   1.000
_cell.angle_alpha   90.00
_cell.angle_beta   90.00
_cell.angle_gamma   90.00
#
_symmetry.space_group_name_H-M   'P 1'
#
loop_
_entity.id
_entity.type
_entity.pdbx_description
1 polymer ?
#
loop_
_entity_poly.entity_id
_entity_poly.type
_entity_poly.pdbx_seq_one_letter_code
_entity_poly.pdbx_strand_id
1 'polypeptide(L)'
;MKVEIFRNTVKRRGKGASFEMMKAWNEGIKAAGDDPIWIEGQGDAEKWMGDPKEKVAVHFGYGPDNAGDFLKGNRRKIRQHHEKNGGVCIVFDGGLWTSFGNRATDWNKHYYRCALWSPMRNGNFLNENSPDDRWQHIKQKFNIDNKDWKQNGKYIMLCTQPKDNWSMAQKDPYQWVDQVVEALKDKTDKTLLLRPHPNHADKCAEDIAKRHPQIKIADMTRGGGMFHNYRWTFLEELDASDIHCVITHNSTAAVDAATYGVPVLMTSDLCLAWEVGTDKLDKVNEPPRPDRTQWLNNLAYANWTLEEVRDGTVWRRFRPHIEGMIS
;
A
#
# COMPACT_ATOMS: atom_id res chain seq x y z
N MET A 1 1.21 -20.49 -21.54
CA MET A 1 1.73 -20.66 -20.15
C MET A 1 0.56 -21.00 -19.24
N LYS A 2 0.74 -21.89 -18.26
CA LYS A 2 -0.27 -22.13 -17.21
C LYS A 2 -0.02 -21.23 -16.01
N VAL A 3 -1.08 -20.66 -15.45
CA VAL A 3 -1.02 -19.68 -14.36
C VAL A 3 -2.06 -19.97 -13.29
N GLU A 4 -1.64 -20.28 -12.08
CA GLU A 4 -2.56 -20.53 -10.96
C GLU A 4 -3.04 -19.22 -10.34
N ILE A 5 -4.36 -19.03 -10.23
CA ILE A 5 -4.99 -17.87 -9.58
C ILE A 5 -5.58 -18.30 -8.24
N PHE A 6 -4.96 -17.86 -7.15
CA PHE A 6 -5.26 -18.31 -5.80
C PHE A 6 -6.41 -17.53 -5.14
N ARG A 7 -7.63 -18.02 -5.28
CA ARG A 7 -8.84 -17.46 -4.68
C ARG A 7 -8.79 -17.45 -3.13
N ASN A 8 -8.10 -18.42 -2.54
CA ASN A 8 -7.97 -18.56 -1.08
C ASN A 8 -7.04 -17.54 -0.41
N THR A 9 -6.64 -16.51 -1.13
CA THR A 9 -5.90 -15.36 -0.60
C THR A 9 -6.79 -14.14 -0.31
N VAL A 10 -8.10 -14.23 -0.61
CA VAL A 10 -9.13 -13.20 -0.28
C VAL A 10 -10.26 -13.82 0.51
N LYS A 11 -10.97 -13.01 1.31
CA LYS A 11 -12.11 -13.47 2.11
C LYS A 11 -13.23 -14.04 1.21
N ARG A 12 -13.83 -15.15 1.64
CA ARG A 12 -14.86 -15.90 0.88
C ARG A 12 -16.12 -15.09 0.57
N ARG A 13 -16.53 -14.20 1.46
CA ARG A 13 -17.73 -13.37 1.25
C ARG A 13 -17.54 -12.26 0.22
N GLY A 14 -16.52 -12.39 -0.61
CA GLY A 14 -16.02 -11.43 -1.55
C GLY A 14 -16.94 -11.08 -2.70
N LYS A 15 -17.90 -10.24 -2.42
CA LYS A 15 -18.33 -9.22 -3.38
C LYS A 15 -17.46 -7.99 -3.13
N GLY A 16 -16.16 -8.09 -3.39
CA GLY A 16 -15.22 -7.02 -3.08
C GLY A 16 -14.22 -6.81 -4.21
N ALA A 17 -13.64 -5.63 -4.25
CA ALA A 17 -12.69 -5.20 -5.26
C ALA A 17 -11.57 -6.22 -5.54
N SER A 18 -11.01 -6.85 -4.50
CA SER A 18 -9.97 -7.88 -4.65
C SER A 18 -10.46 -9.13 -5.41
N PHE A 19 -11.72 -9.50 -5.25
CA PHE A 19 -12.29 -10.63 -5.97
C PHE A 19 -12.56 -10.31 -7.45
N GLU A 20 -13.07 -9.13 -7.73
CA GLU A 20 -13.24 -8.65 -9.10
C GLU A 20 -11.90 -8.53 -9.83
N MET A 21 -10.84 -8.11 -9.11
CA MET A 21 -9.49 -8.10 -9.66
C MET A 21 -8.98 -9.51 -9.99
N MET A 22 -9.26 -10.50 -9.16
CA MET A 22 -8.91 -11.90 -9.47
C MET A 22 -9.62 -12.43 -10.72
N LYS A 23 -10.91 -12.08 -10.90
CA LYS A 23 -11.63 -12.42 -12.14
C LYS A 23 -11.01 -11.72 -13.34
N ALA A 24 -10.65 -10.44 -13.20
CA ALA A 24 -9.98 -9.70 -14.24
C ALA A 24 -8.65 -10.34 -14.65
N TRP A 25 -7.85 -10.83 -13.70
CA TRP A 25 -6.65 -11.61 -14.01
C TRP A 25 -6.94 -12.88 -14.80
N ASN A 26 -7.98 -13.64 -14.41
CA ASN A 26 -8.40 -14.83 -15.14
C ASN A 26 -8.82 -14.52 -16.58
N GLU A 27 -9.58 -13.45 -16.79
CA GLU A 27 -10.03 -13.01 -18.10
C GLU A 27 -8.86 -12.49 -18.94
N GLY A 28 -7.98 -11.67 -18.35
CA GLY A 28 -6.85 -11.07 -19.04
C GLY A 28 -5.78 -12.06 -19.47
N ILE A 29 -5.49 -13.09 -18.65
CA ILE A 29 -4.56 -14.16 -19.01
C ILE A 29 -5.10 -14.95 -20.20
N LYS A 30 -6.42 -15.27 -20.21
CA LYS A 30 -7.09 -15.91 -21.35
C LYS A 30 -7.05 -15.04 -22.61
N ALA A 31 -7.34 -13.74 -22.46
CA ALA A 31 -7.32 -12.79 -23.58
C ALA A 31 -5.93 -12.65 -24.22
N ALA A 32 -4.88 -12.93 -23.47
CA ALA A 32 -3.50 -12.95 -23.96
C ALA A 32 -3.06 -14.33 -24.50
N GLY A 33 -3.93 -15.34 -24.51
CA GLY A 33 -3.67 -16.65 -25.10
C GLY A 33 -3.00 -17.66 -24.16
N ASP A 34 -2.96 -17.39 -22.86
CA ASP A 34 -2.43 -18.29 -21.82
C ASP A 34 -3.58 -18.98 -21.04
N ASP A 35 -3.26 -19.96 -20.21
CA ASP A 35 -4.21 -20.85 -19.53
C ASP A 35 -4.27 -20.58 -18.02
N PRO A 36 -5.23 -19.76 -17.52
CA PRO A 36 -5.40 -19.54 -16.10
C PRO A 36 -6.12 -20.71 -15.44
N ILE A 37 -5.56 -21.16 -14.32
CA ILE A 37 -6.09 -22.23 -13.47
C ILE A 37 -6.62 -21.62 -12.19
N TRP A 38 -7.93 -21.71 -11.97
CA TRP A 38 -8.57 -21.16 -10.79
C TRP A 38 -8.41 -22.11 -9.61
N ILE A 39 -7.68 -21.64 -8.58
CA ILE A 39 -7.48 -22.41 -7.34
C ILE A 39 -8.46 -21.90 -6.29
N GLU A 40 -9.48 -22.72 -6.04
CA GLU A 40 -10.53 -22.44 -5.07
C GLU A 40 -10.58 -23.53 -4.00
N GLY A 41 -10.66 -23.13 -2.72
CA GLY A 41 -10.77 -24.07 -1.61
C GLY A 41 -12.11 -24.77 -1.59
N GLN A 42 -12.14 -26.07 -1.24
CA GLN A 42 -13.38 -26.77 -0.93
C GLN A 42 -13.88 -26.39 0.48
N GLY A 43 -15.14 -26.08 0.63
CA GLY A 43 -15.74 -25.68 1.90
C GLY A 43 -15.37 -24.25 2.30
N ASP A 44 -14.46 -24.07 3.23
CA ASP A 44 -13.91 -22.74 3.56
C ASP A 44 -12.88 -22.34 2.52
N ALA A 45 -13.21 -21.34 1.71
CA ALA A 45 -12.35 -20.86 0.62
C ALA A 45 -10.96 -20.38 1.09
N GLU A 46 -10.80 -20.16 2.38
CA GLU A 46 -9.55 -19.72 3.02
C GLU A 46 -8.62 -20.90 3.37
N LYS A 47 -9.10 -22.14 3.26
CA LYS A 47 -8.29 -23.33 3.60
C LYS A 47 -7.15 -23.52 2.59
N TRP A 48 -5.99 -23.93 3.09
CA TRP A 48 -4.87 -24.30 2.24
C TRP A 48 -5.20 -25.54 1.38
N MET A 49 -4.94 -25.44 0.08
CA MET A 49 -5.30 -26.47 -0.93
C MET A 49 -4.12 -27.33 -1.39
N GLY A 50 -2.99 -27.21 -0.71
CA GLY A 50 -1.75 -27.87 -1.11
C GLY A 50 -0.81 -26.93 -1.87
N ASP A 51 0.37 -27.43 -2.17
CA ASP A 51 1.41 -26.66 -2.84
C ASP A 51 1.01 -26.31 -4.29
N PRO A 52 1.44 -25.14 -4.80
CA PRO A 52 1.30 -24.78 -6.20
C PRO A 52 1.87 -25.85 -7.13
N LYS A 53 1.23 -26.09 -8.26
CA LYS A 53 1.63 -27.09 -9.28
C LYS A 53 2.32 -26.44 -10.47
N GLU A 54 1.95 -25.20 -10.78
CA GLU A 54 2.49 -24.48 -11.92
C GLU A 54 3.61 -23.52 -11.47
N LYS A 55 4.41 -23.06 -12.40
CA LYS A 55 5.53 -22.17 -12.15
C LYS A 55 5.10 -20.70 -11.88
N VAL A 56 3.86 -20.34 -12.21
CA VAL A 56 3.38 -18.96 -12.10
C VAL A 56 2.10 -18.92 -11.28
N ALA A 57 2.09 -18.03 -10.30
CA ALA A 57 0.95 -17.76 -9.45
C ALA A 57 0.51 -16.30 -9.50
N VAL A 58 -0.80 -16.07 -9.38
CA VAL A 58 -1.39 -14.75 -9.12
C VAL A 58 -2.15 -14.80 -7.80
N HIS A 59 -1.87 -13.86 -6.90
CA HIS A 59 -2.58 -13.78 -5.62
C HIS A 59 -2.72 -12.34 -5.10
N PHE A 60 -3.69 -12.14 -4.20
CA PHE A 60 -3.93 -10.86 -3.54
C PHE A 60 -3.07 -10.70 -2.29
N GLY A 61 -2.44 -9.53 -2.15
CA GLY A 61 -1.76 -9.11 -0.95
C GLY A 61 -0.51 -9.91 -0.60
N TYR A 62 0.24 -9.43 0.36
CA TYR A 62 1.49 -10.02 0.81
C TYR A 62 1.27 -10.85 2.08
N GLY A 63 2.05 -11.93 2.25
CA GLY A 63 2.11 -12.74 3.46
C GLY A 63 3.53 -12.71 4.02
N PRO A 64 3.79 -11.94 5.10
CA PRO A 64 5.09 -11.92 5.74
C PRO A 64 5.43 -13.28 6.39
N ASP A 65 6.70 -13.57 6.60
CA ASP A 65 7.16 -14.90 7.10
C ASP A 65 6.60 -15.25 8.49
N ASN A 66 6.29 -14.25 9.29
CA ASN A 66 5.69 -14.38 10.61
C ASN A 66 4.16 -14.30 10.62
N ALA A 67 3.49 -14.42 9.46
CA ALA A 67 2.04 -14.34 9.38
C ALA A 67 1.35 -15.50 10.13
N GLY A 68 0.46 -15.14 11.07
CA GLY A 68 -0.27 -16.10 11.92
C GLY A 68 -1.67 -16.45 11.45
N ASP A 69 -2.28 -15.67 10.55
CA ASP A 69 -3.64 -15.91 10.06
C ASP A 69 -3.67 -16.70 8.73
N PHE A 70 -4.83 -17.31 8.44
CA PHE A 70 -5.02 -18.16 7.27
C PHE A 70 -4.71 -17.44 5.95
N LEU A 71 -5.24 -16.24 5.73
CA LEU A 71 -5.09 -15.55 4.45
C LEU A 71 -3.65 -15.14 4.19
N LYS A 72 -3.00 -14.54 5.18
CA LYS A 72 -1.58 -14.18 5.10
C LYS A 72 -0.69 -15.42 5.05
N GLY A 73 -1.07 -16.49 5.78
CA GLY A 73 -0.40 -17.78 5.74
C GLY A 73 -0.44 -18.43 4.35
N ASN A 74 -1.58 -18.38 3.67
CA ASN A 74 -1.70 -18.87 2.29
C ASN A 74 -0.81 -18.09 1.33
N ARG A 75 -0.84 -16.75 1.41
CA ARG A 75 0.02 -15.86 0.60
C ARG A 75 1.50 -16.16 0.81
N ARG A 76 1.91 -16.35 2.07
CA ARG A 76 3.27 -16.73 2.43
C ARG A 76 3.67 -18.08 1.82
N LYS A 77 2.83 -19.11 1.96
CA LYS A 77 3.10 -20.45 1.43
C LYS A 77 3.25 -20.46 -0.09
N ILE A 78 2.39 -19.71 -0.81
CA ILE A 78 2.49 -19.56 -2.26
C ILE A 78 3.85 -18.94 -2.62
N ARG A 79 4.18 -17.81 -2.01
CA ARG A 79 5.45 -17.12 -2.25
C ARG A 79 6.65 -18.00 -1.97
N GLN A 80 6.74 -18.58 -0.78
CA GLN A 80 7.86 -19.46 -0.36
C GLN A 80 8.00 -20.69 -1.25
N HIS A 81 6.87 -21.27 -1.70
CA HIS A 81 6.92 -22.38 -2.64
C HIS A 81 7.58 -21.98 -3.95
N HIS A 82 7.18 -20.86 -4.56
CA HIS A 82 7.73 -20.38 -5.83
C HIS A 82 9.19 -19.94 -5.70
N GLU A 83 9.54 -19.23 -4.61
CA GLU A 83 10.94 -18.89 -4.31
C GLU A 83 11.84 -20.12 -4.25
N LYS A 84 11.38 -21.18 -3.59
CA LYS A 84 12.14 -22.44 -3.44
C LYS A 84 12.24 -23.26 -4.74
N ASN A 85 11.21 -23.21 -5.59
CA ASN A 85 11.06 -24.11 -6.74
C ASN A 85 11.29 -23.40 -8.09
N GLY A 86 11.85 -22.20 -8.10
CA GLY A 86 12.14 -21.45 -9.33
C GLY A 86 10.88 -21.06 -10.10
N GLY A 87 9.79 -20.74 -9.38
CA GLY A 87 8.57 -20.17 -9.92
C GLY A 87 8.51 -18.67 -9.71
N VAL A 88 7.39 -18.04 -10.05
CA VAL A 88 7.16 -16.58 -9.94
C VAL A 88 5.76 -16.28 -9.42
N CYS A 89 5.65 -15.30 -8.53
CA CYS A 89 4.36 -14.78 -8.06
C CYS A 89 4.09 -13.38 -8.58
N ILE A 90 2.94 -13.16 -9.19
CA ILE A 90 2.35 -11.83 -9.37
C ILE A 90 1.48 -11.54 -8.16
N VAL A 91 1.78 -10.46 -7.48
CA VAL A 91 1.04 -9.99 -6.32
C VAL A 91 0.33 -8.69 -6.67
N PHE A 92 -0.95 -8.59 -6.37
CA PHE A 92 -1.69 -7.34 -6.49
C PHE A 92 -2.27 -6.91 -5.14
N ASP A 93 -2.40 -5.58 -4.95
CA ASP A 93 -2.96 -4.99 -3.74
C ASP A 93 -3.61 -3.64 -4.08
N GLY A 94 -4.23 -2.98 -3.10
CA GLY A 94 -4.85 -1.67 -3.26
C GLY A 94 -3.92 -0.66 -3.95
N GLY A 95 -4.50 0.17 -4.81
CA GLY A 95 -3.76 1.19 -5.57
C GLY A 95 -3.23 2.33 -4.72
N LEU A 96 -2.47 3.20 -5.33
CA LEU A 96 -1.94 4.43 -4.76
C LEU A 96 -2.90 5.61 -5.00
N TRP A 97 -2.60 6.73 -4.36
CA TRP A 97 -3.33 8.01 -4.48
C TRP A 97 -4.80 7.92 -4.06
N THR A 98 -5.11 7.00 -3.16
CA THR A 98 -6.48 6.80 -2.68
C THR A 98 -7.02 7.95 -1.83
N SER A 99 -6.17 8.86 -1.37
CA SER A 99 -6.58 10.08 -0.67
C SER A 99 -7.04 11.18 -1.63
N PHE A 100 -6.69 11.08 -2.92
CA PHE A 100 -7.16 11.95 -3.98
C PHE A 100 -8.46 11.38 -4.58
N GLY A 101 -9.42 12.24 -4.88
CA GLY A 101 -10.71 11.81 -5.42
C GLY A 101 -11.73 11.36 -4.36
N ASN A 102 -12.91 10.98 -4.79
CA ASN A 102 -14.03 10.62 -3.92
C ASN A 102 -14.03 9.11 -3.59
N ARG A 103 -13.48 8.77 -2.43
CA ARG A 103 -13.42 7.37 -1.94
C ARG A 103 -14.77 6.66 -1.87
N ALA A 104 -15.85 7.38 -1.59
CA ALA A 104 -17.15 6.77 -1.31
C ALA A 104 -17.81 6.18 -2.56
N THR A 105 -17.54 6.74 -3.75
CA THR A 105 -18.22 6.39 -5.00
C THR A 105 -17.37 5.57 -5.96
N ASP A 106 -16.04 5.56 -5.82
CA ASP A 106 -15.14 5.07 -6.87
C ASP A 106 -14.20 3.94 -6.46
N TRP A 107 -14.33 3.39 -5.24
CA TRP A 107 -13.43 2.33 -4.75
C TRP A 107 -13.23 1.16 -5.73
N ASN A 108 -14.26 0.74 -6.45
CA ASN A 108 -14.20 -0.35 -7.42
C ASN A 108 -13.67 0.07 -8.81
N LYS A 109 -13.41 1.35 -9.02
CA LYS A 109 -12.89 1.91 -10.28
C LYS A 109 -11.42 2.33 -10.17
N HIS A 110 -10.80 2.08 -9.00
CA HIS A 110 -9.46 2.53 -8.72
C HIS A 110 -8.40 1.61 -9.32
N TYR A 111 -7.19 2.12 -9.32
CA TYR A 111 -5.99 1.41 -9.67
C TYR A 111 -5.61 0.40 -8.60
N TYR A 112 -4.98 -0.67 -9.04
CA TYR A 112 -4.37 -1.69 -8.19
C TYR A 112 -2.89 -1.76 -8.49
N ARG A 113 -2.08 -1.90 -7.44
CA ARG A 113 -0.66 -2.19 -7.62
C ARG A 113 -0.50 -3.63 -8.03
N CYS A 114 0.28 -3.86 -9.10
CA CYS A 114 0.64 -5.20 -9.54
C CYS A 114 2.16 -5.28 -9.65
N ALA A 115 2.76 -6.28 -9.03
CA ALA A 115 4.20 -6.48 -9.01
C ALA A 115 4.57 -7.96 -8.95
N LEU A 116 5.78 -8.31 -9.30
CA LEU A 116 6.36 -9.60 -8.98
C LEU A 116 6.79 -9.60 -7.51
N TRP A 117 6.46 -10.65 -6.79
CA TRP A 117 6.85 -11.01 -5.42
C TRP A 117 6.21 -10.17 -4.29
N SER A 118 6.10 -8.86 -4.43
CA SER A 118 5.62 -7.99 -3.36
C SER A 118 4.96 -6.72 -3.88
N PRO A 119 3.87 -6.23 -3.28
CA PRO A 119 3.27 -4.94 -3.63
C PRO A 119 3.93 -3.76 -2.90
N MET A 120 5.12 -3.97 -2.31
CA MET A 120 5.93 -2.98 -1.61
C MET A 120 7.19 -2.67 -2.41
N ARG A 121 8.05 -1.78 -1.92
CA ARG A 121 9.29 -1.37 -2.58
C ARG A 121 10.21 -2.52 -3.00
N ASN A 122 10.22 -3.61 -2.26
CA ASN A 122 10.99 -4.81 -2.60
C ASN A 122 10.34 -5.69 -3.70
N GLY A 123 9.19 -5.31 -4.23
CA GLY A 123 8.60 -5.96 -5.39
C GLY A 123 9.13 -5.37 -6.69
N ASN A 124 9.08 -6.17 -7.76
CA ASN A 124 9.42 -5.68 -9.08
C ASN A 124 8.14 -5.30 -9.85
N PHE A 125 7.93 -4.02 -10.03
CA PHE A 125 6.78 -3.45 -10.76
C PHE A 125 7.05 -3.32 -12.28
N LEU A 126 8.26 -3.62 -12.73
CA LEU A 126 8.70 -3.41 -14.11
C LEU A 126 8.51 -1.95 -14.56
N ASN A 127 8.79 -1.01 -13.69
CA ASN A 127 8.42 0.41 -13.83
C ASN A 127 9.60 1.37 -13.80
N GLU A 128 10.83 0.88 -13.88
CA GLU A 128 12.03 1.72 -13.94
C GLU A 128 12.04 2.59 -15.20
N ASN A 129 12.44 3.84 -15.04
CA ASN A 129 12.53 4.82 -16.14
C ASN A 129 11.24 4.95 -16.96
N SER A 130 10.09 4.84 -16.31
CA SER A 130 8.78 4.96 -16.95
C SER A 130 8.58 6.36 -17.54
N PRO A 131 7.93 6.49 -18.71
CA PRO A 131 7.51 7.78 -19.26
C PRO A 131 6.42 8.43 -18.42
N ASP A 132 6.15 9.69 -18.65
CA ASP A 132 5.22 10.50 -17.83
C ASP A 132 3.74 10.38 -18.24
N ASP A 133 3.44 9.80 -19.38
CA ASP A 133 2.09 9.72 -19.97
C ASP A 133 1.05 9.15 -19.00
N ARG A 134 1.40 8.06 -18.31
CA ARG A 134 0.51 7.42 -17.35
C ARG A 134 0.32 8.27 -16.08
N TRP A 135 1.38 8.93 -15.62
CA TRP A 135 1.28 9.86 -14.51
C TRP A 135 0.37 11.04 -14.84
N GLN A 136 0.54 11.65 -16.02
CA GLN A 136 -0.33 12.75 -16.48
C GLN A 136 -1.80 12.33 -16.57
N HIS A 137 -2.07 11.13 -17.07
CA HIS A 137 -3.43 10.58 -17.12
C HIS A 137 -4.02 10.40 -15.70
N ILE A 138 -3.28 9.81 -14.76
CA ILE A 138 -3.72 9.61 -13.37
C ILE A 138 -3.93 10.96 -12.68
N LYS A 139 -2.98 11.88 -12.84
CA LYS A 139 -3.04 13.24 -12.30
C LYS A 139 -4.31 13.97 -12.74
N GLN A 140 -4.62 13.94 -14.02
CA GLN A 140 -5.83 14.55 -14.57
C GLN A 140 -7.10 13.85 -14.06
N LYS A 141 -7.13 12.52 -14.09
CA LYS A 141 -8.31 11.72 -13.69
C LYS A 141 -8.72 11.94 -12.24
N PHE A 142 -7.78 12.07 -11.33
CA PHE A 142 -8.04 12.26 -9.90
C PHE A 142 -7.89 13.71 -9.46
N ASN A 143 -7.66 14.63 -10.38
CA ASN A 143 -7.39 16.05 -10.08
C ASN A 143 -6.32 16.19 -8.99
N ILE A 144 -5.19 15.50 -9.18
CA ILE A 144 -4.10 15.50 -8.21
C ILE A 144 -3.38 16.85 -8.25
N ASP A 145 -3.46 17.57 -7.13
CA ASP A 145 -2.67 18.77 -6.91
C ASP A 145 -1.26 18.37 -6.45
N ASN A 146 -0.31 18.39 -7.39
CA ASN A 146 1.10 18.09 -7.12
C ASN A 146 1.81 19.40 -6.76
N LYS A 147 1.66 19.82 -5.49
CA LYS A 147 2.25 21.04 -4.97
C LYS A 147 3.77 20.95 -4.85
N ASP A 148 4.42 22.11 -4.86
CA ASP A 148 5.83 22.21 -4.47
C ASP A 148 6.04 21.72 -3.03
N TRP A 149 7.27 21.33 -2.72
CA TRP A 149 7.60 20.88 -1.38
C TRP A 149 7.36 21.97 -0.33
N LYS A 150 6.57 21.64 0.67
CA LYS A 150 6.38 22.47 1.85
C LYS A 150 7.70 22.64 2.60
N GLN A 151 8.08 23.88 2.87
CA GLN A 151 9.37 24.20 3.46
C GLN A 151 9.36 24.05 4.98
N ASN A 152 8.24 24.37 5.60
CA ASN A 152 8.09 24.31 7.06
C ASN A 152 6.62 24.09 7.44
N GLY A 153 6.39 23.81 8.72
CA GLY A 153 5.09 23.64 9.31
C GLY A 153 5.19 23.49 10.82
N LYS A 154 4.06 23.51 11.49
CA LYS A 154 3.97 23.46 12.95
C LYS A 154 4.01 22.03 13.51
N TYR A 155 3.38 21.10 12.80
CA TYR A 155 3.18 19.74 13.30
C TYR A 155 3.93 18.71 12.50
N ILE A 156 4.41 17.69 13.19
CA ILE A 156 4.87 16.43 12.62
C ILE A 156 3.73 15.42 12.77
N MET A 157 3.18 14.95 11.63
CA MET A 157 2.07 14.01 11.65
C MET A 157 2.56 12.56 11.71
N LEU A 158 2.14 11.82 12.72
CA LEU A 158 2.38 10.39 12.85
C LEU A 158 1.18 9.60 12.30
N CYS A 159 1.35 8.94 11.15
CA CYS A 159 0.30 8.13 10.52
C CYS A 159 0.47 6.66 10.90
N THR A 160 -0.42 6.13 11.74
CA THR A 160 -0.40 4.71 12.10
C THR A 160 -1.04 3.85 11.01
N GLN A 161 -0.77 2.54 11.09
CA GLN A 161 -1.40 1.51 10.28
C GLN A 161 -2.29 0.64 11.17
N PRO A 162 -3.25 -0.13 10.60
CA PRO A 162 -4.09 -1.00 11.40
C PRO A 162 -3.25 -2.04 12.13
N LYS A 163 -3.66 -2.37 13.35
CA LYS A 163 -3.14 -3.55 14.05
C LYS A 163 -3.40 -4.78 13.17
N ASP A 164 -2.46 -5.71 13.17
CA ASP A 164 -2.49 -6.94 12.37
C ASP A 164 -2.43 -6.73 10.84
N ASN A 165 -2.11 -5.53 10.39
CA ASN A 165 -1.83 -5.31 8.97
C ASN A 165 -0.54 -6.05 8.59
N TRP A 166 -0.59 -6.76 7.46
CA TRP A 166 0.56 -7.50 6.96
C TRP A 166 1.78 -6.61 6.69
N SER A 167 1.57 -5.35 6.33
CA SER A 167 2.64 -4.39 6.06
C SER A 167 3.40 -3.95 7.31
N MET A 168 2.82 -4.14 8.50
CA MET A 168 3.49 -3.89 9.78
C MET A 168 4.39 -5.06 10.23
N ALA A 169 4.46 -6.16 9.47
CA ALA A 169 5.20 -7.36 9.84
C ALA A 169 4.96 -7.79 11.30
N GLN A 170 3.68 -7.72 11.74
CA GLN A 170 3.19 -7.97 13.10
C GLN A 170 3.71 -7.00 14.18
N LYS A 171 4.32 -5.88 13.81
CA LYS A 171 4.62 -4.82 14.77
C LYS A 171 3.32 -4.21 15.31
N ASP A 172 3.26 -3.97 16.59
CA ASP A 172 2.16 -3.25 17.22
C ASP A 172 2.24 -1.76 16.84
N PRO A 173 1.20 -1.16 16.21
CA PRO A 173 1.24 0.24 15.81
C PRO A 173 1.34 1.20 17.00
N TYR A 174 0.94 0.80 18.20
CA TYR A 174 1.03 1.61 19.39
C TYR A 174 2.47 1.63 19.94
N GLN A 175 3.14 0.47 19.98
CA GLN A 175 4.56 0.39 20.30
C GLN A 175 5.42 1.12 19.26
N TRP A 176 5.00 1.10 17.99
CA TRP A 176 5.67 1.88 16.95
C TRP A 176 5.61 3.39 17.26
N VAL A 177 4.46 3.90 17.72
CA VAL A 177 4.34 5.31 18.13
C VAL A 177 5.30 5.61 19.29
N ASP A 178 5.34 4.74 20.32
CA ASP A 178 6.26 4.91 21.45
C ASP A 178 7.73 5.01 21.00
N GLN A 179 8.14 4.13 20.08
CA GLN A 179 9.50 4.12 19.51
C GLN A 179 9.81 5.41 18.73
N VAL A 180 8.85 5.90 17.93
CA VAL A 180 9.03 7.16 17.18
C VAL A 180 9.10 8.36 18.13
N VAL A 181 8.24 8.42 19.15
CA VAL A 181 8.24 9.49 20.15
C VAL A 181 9.58 9.54 20.88
N GLU A 182 10.08 8.40 21.35
CA GLU A 182 11.38 8.35 22.03
C GLU A 182 12.53 8.71 21.08
N ALA A 183 12.48 8.26 19.82
CA ALA A 183 13.49 8.59 18.84
C ALA A 183 13.51 10.09 18.45
N LEU A 184 12.41 10.80 18.61
CA LEU A 184 12.29 12.24 18.35
C LEU A 184 12.53 13.12 19.59
N LYS A 185 12.62 12.53 20.76
CA LYS A 185 12.90 13.23 22.00
C LYS A 185 14.18 14.07 21.86
N ASP A 186 14.10 15.31 22.27
CA ASP A 186 15.19 16.29 22.22
C ASP A 186 15.73 16.60 20.78
N LYS A 187 15.05 16.09 19.74
CA LYS A 187 15.46 16.35 18.35
C LYS A 187 14.61 17.43 17.65
N THR A 188 13.44 17.75 18.18
CA THR A 188 12.55 18.72 17.57
C THR A 188 11.65 19.42 18.59
N ASP A 189 11.38 20.70 18.34
CA ASP A 189 10.42 21.50 19.12
C ASP A 189 9.01 21.41 18.56
N LYS A 190 8.84 20.75 17.42
CA LYS A 190 7.55 20.66 16.73
C LYS A 190 6.61 19.72 17.49
N THR A 191 5.36 20.11 17.53
CA THR A 191 4.32 19.27 18.16
C THR A 191 4.01 18.06 17.31
N LEU A 192 3.97 16.88 17.95
CA LEU A 192 3.53 15.66 17.28
C LEU A 192 2.00 15.64 17.18
N LEU A 193 1.48 15.30 16.02
CA LEU A 193 0.06 15.11 15.73
C LEU A 193 -0.18 13.66 15.32
N LEU A 194 -0.87 12.89 16.15
CA LEU A 194 -1.22 11.51 15.80
C LEU A 194 -2.46 11.47 14.92
N ARG A 195 -2.33 10.83 13.76
CA ARG A 195 -3.45 10.45 12.89
C ARG A 195 -3.58 8.93 12.87
N PRO A 196 -4.43 8.34 13.72
CA PRO A 196 -4.65 6.90 13.76
C PRO A 196 -5.27 6.41 12.45
N HIS A 197 -5.05 5.13 12.13
CA HIS A 197 -5.75 4.53 10.99
C HIS A 197 -7.26 4.45 11.27
N PRO A 198 -8.14 4.81 10.32
CA PRO A 198 -9.59 4.89 10.55
C PRO A 198 -10.24 3.64 11.17
N ASN A 199 -9.74 2.45 10.85
CA ASN A 199 -10.31 1.19 11.36
C ASN A 199 -10.12 0.96 12.87
N HIS A 200 -9.21 1.70 13.52
CA HIS A 200 -8.85 1.53 14.93
C HIS A 200 -8.62 2.88 15.64
N ALA A 201 -9.16 3.95 15.09
CA ALA A 201 -8.85 5.31 15.48
C ALA A 201 -9.08 5.60 16.97
N ASP A 202 -10.25 5.28 17.49
CA ASP A 202 -10.63 5.61 18.89
C ASP A 202 -9.71 4.93 19.89
N LYS A 203 -9.55 3.61 19.77
CA LYS A 203 -8.73 2.84 20.69
C LYS A 203 -7.26 3.27 20.64
N CYS A 204 -6.73 3.49 19.45
CA CYS A 204 -5.36 3.95 19.28
C CYS A 204 -5.16 5.34 19.90
N ALA A 205 -6.08 6.26 19.63
CA ALA A 205 -6.02 7.63 20.17
C ALA A 205 -6.05 7.65 21.69
N GLU A 206 -6.98 6.89 22.30
CA GLU A 206 -7.10 6.82 23.76
C GLU A 206 -5.85 6.24 24.43
N ASP A 207 -5.32 5.14 23.90
CA ASP A 207 -4.16 4.46 24.48
C ASP A 207 -2.89 5.34 24.35
N ILE A 208 -2.71 6.01 23.23
CA ILE A 208 -1.57 6.90 22.98
C ILE A 208 -1.69 8.18 23.83
N ALA A 209 -2.87 8.79 23.92
CA ALA A 209 -3.09 9.99 24.72
C ALA A 209 -2.79 9.77 26.20
N LYS A 210 -3.06 8.58 26.73
CA LYS A 210 -2.72 8.21 28.12
C LYS A 210 -1.21 8.11 28.35
N ARG A 211 -0.46 7.56 27.40
CA ARG A 211 0.98 7.34 27.50
C ARG A 211 1.81 8.56 27.13
N HIS A 212 1.30 9.37 26.21
CA HIS A 212 1.97 10.53 25.65
C HIS A 212 1.04 11.75 25.63
N PRO A 213 0.72 12.35 26.79
CA PRO A 213 -0.23 13.46 26.90
C PRO A 213 0.18 14.72 26.14
N GLN A 214 1.45 14.85 25.74
CA GLN A 214 1.97 15.95 24.92
C GLN A 214 1.63 15.80 23.43
N ILE A 215 1.24 14.61 22.96
CA ILE A 215 0.86 14.39 21.56
C ILE A 215 -0.56 14.90 21.33
N LYS A 216 -0.75 15.68 20.29
CA LYS A 216 -2.09 16.02 19.81
C LYS A 216 -2.67 14.87 19.00
N ILE A 217 -3.98 14.66 19.13
CA ILE A 217 -4.71 13.71 18.30
C ILE A 217 -5.43 14.48 17.23
N ALA A 218 -5.40 13.97 15.97
CA ALA A 218 -6.14 14.51 14.85
C ALA A 218 -7.64 14.62 15.19
N ASP A 219 -8.27 15.71 14.78
CA ASP A 219 -9.67 15.99 15.09
C ASP A 219 -10.59 14.97 14.42
N MET A 220 -11.17 14.10 15.25
CA MET A 220 -12.08 13.05 14.83
C MET A 220 -13.49 13.42 15.26
N THR A 221 -14.37 13.58 14.29
CA THR A 221 -15.80 13.74 14.58
C THR A 221 -16.38 12.42 15.06
N ARG A 222 -17.15 12.44 16.15
CA ARG A 222 -17.89 11.28 16.66
C ARG A 222 -19.04 10.95 15.70
N GLY A 223 -18.77 10.08 14.74
CA GLY A 223 -19.77 9.52 13.83
C GLY A 223 -19.77 7.99 13.90
N GLY A 224 -20.89 7.37 14.18
CA GLY A 224 -21.01 5.92 14.19
C GLY A 224 -20.86 5.35 12.78
N GLY A 225 -19.87 4.47 12.57
CA GLY A 225 -19.69 3.75 11.32
C GLY A 225 -18.32 3.09 11.26
N MET A 226 -18.13 2.18 10.29
CA MET A 226 -16.88 1.42 10.09
C MET A 226 -15.69 2.31 9.70
N PHE A 227 -15.95 3.58 9.38
CA PHE A 227 -14.97 4.60 9.10
C PHE A 227 -15.28 5.80 9.99
N HIS A 228 -14.41 6.06 10.96
CA HIS A 228 -14.49 7.30 11.74
C HIS A 228 -14.34 8.47 10.79
N ASN A 229 -15.27 9.39 10.84
CA ASN A 229 -15.19 10.61 10.07
C ASN A 229 -14.19 11.53 10.76
N TYR A 230 -13.00 11.67 10.20
CA TYR A 230 -12.14 12.79 10.53
C TYR A 230 -12.83 14.08 10.09
N ARG A 231 -12.67 15.15 10.85
CA ARG A 231 -13.12 16.48 10.45
C ARG A 231 -12.56 16.87 9.07
N TRP A 232 -11.33 16.43 8.79
CA TRP A 232 -10.62 16.68 7.56
C TRP A 232 -10.29 15.37 6.85
N THR A 233 -10.36 15.37 5.53
CA THR A 233 -9.69 14.32 4.75
C THR A 233 -8.19 14.35 5.04
N PHE A 234 -7.45 13.34 4.62
CA PHE A 234 -6.00 13.30 4.84
C PHE A 234 -5.31 14.53 4.22
N LEU A 235 -5.66 14.89 2.97
CA LEU A 235 -5.03 16.01 2.27
C LEU A 235 -5.43 17.37 2.86
N GLU A 236 -6.70 17.56 3.22
CA GLU A 236 -7.15 18.77 3.89
C GLU A 236 -6.45 18.99 5.23
N GLU A 237 -6.17 17.91 5.96
CA GLU A 237 -5.47 18.00 7.24
C GLU A 237 -4.00 18.39 7.08
N LEU A 238 -3.35 17.99 5.99
CA LEU A 238 -1.97 18.41 5.69
C LEU A 238 -1.83 19.95 5.61
N ASP A 239 -2.87 20.62 5.11
CA ASP A 239 -2.92 22.09 5.06
C ASP A 239 -3.51 22.68 6.33
N ALA A 240 -4.68 22.22 6.79
CA ALA A 240 -5.42 22.79 7.91
C ALA A 240 -4.65 22.72 9.24
N SER A 241 -3.88 21.65 9.44
CA SER A 241 -3.06 21.48 10.63
C SER A 241 -1.62 21.97 10.46
N ASP A 242 -1.29 22.59 9.34
CA ASP A 242 0.06 23.10 9.06
C ASP A 242 1.16 22.06 9.28
N ILE A 243 1.04 20.93 8.56
CA ILE A 243 1.96 19.79 8.70
C ILE A 243 3.32 20.10 8.08
N HIS A 244 4.38 19.92 8.86
CA HIS A 244 5.78 20.06 8.44
C HIS A 244 6.26 18.84 7.66
N CYS A 245 6.02 17.63 8.21
CA CYS A 245 6.30 16.37 7.58
C CYS A 245 5.39 15.26 8.12
N VAL A 246 5.31 14.17 7.39
CA VAL A 246 4.59 12.94 7.79
C VAL A 246 5.59 11.86 8.14
N ILE A 247 5.38 11.17 9.27
CA ILE A 247 6.14 9.98 9.65
C ILE A 247 5.20 8.79 9.67
N THR A 248 5.62 7.70 9.01
CA THR A 248 4.88 6.43 9.03
C THR A 248 5.81 5.22 8.96
N HIS A 249 5.30 4.02 9.22
CA HIS A 249 6.13 2.83 9.02
C HIS A 249 6.36 2.57 7.52
N ASN A 250 5.32 2.22 6.77
CA ASN A 250 5.36 2.03 5.32
C ASN A 250 3.98 2.23 4.67
N SER A 251 3.14 3.09 5.27
CA SER A 251 1.81 3.37 4.74
C SER A 251 1.86 4.08 3.39
N THR A 252 0.85 3.83 2.55
CA THR A 252 0.62 4.61 1.31
C THR A 252 0.31 6.08 1.59
N ALA A 253 -0.02 6.45 2.83
CA ALA A 253 -0.10 7.85 3.25
C ALA A 253 1.20 8.64 2.98
N ALA A 254 2.38 7.97 3.04
CA ALA A 254 3.64 8.60 2.64
C ALA A 254 3.67 8.95 1.15
N VAL A 255 3.12 8.10 0.29
CA VAL A 255 3.01 8.38 -1.15
C VAL A 255 2.07 9.56 -1.40
N ASP A 256 0.91 9.57 -0.74
CA ASP A 256 -0.07 10.64 -0.88
C ASP A 256 0.50 11.98 -0.37
N ALA A 257 1.16 11.98 0.81
CA ALA A 257 1.80 13.17 1.38
C ALA A 257 2.92 13.71 0.48
N ALA A 258 3.84 12.83 0.05
CA ALA A 258 4.94 13.23 -0.84
C ALA A 258 4.42 13.75 -2.19
N THR A 259 3.39 13.14 -2.76
CA THR A 259 2.73 13.63 -3.98
C THR A 259 2.14 15.03 -3.76
N TYR A 260 1.50 15.26 -2.61
CA TYR A 260 0.89 16.54 -2.26
C TYR A 260 1.92 17.63 -1.90
N GLY A 261 3.19 17.30 -1.76
CA GLY A 261 4.25 18.24 -1.44
C GLY A 261 4.66 18.33 0.03
N VAL A 262 4.20 17.39 0.86
CA VAL A 262 4.62 17.31 2.26
C VAL A 262 5.76 16.29 2.41
N PRO A 263 6.92 16.68 2.96
CA PRO A 263 8.04 15.77 3.17
C PRO A 263 7.68 14.57 4.05
N VAL A 264 8.35 13.44 3.81
CA VAL A 264 8.03 12.17 4.47
C VAL A 264 9.25 11.50 5.09
N LEU A 265 9.05 10.93 6.27
CA LEU A 265 9.99 10.02 6.91
C LEU A 265 9.30 8.66 7.12
N MET A 266 10.06 7.60 7.03
CA MET A 266 9.55 6.25 7.20
C MET A 266 10.47 5.42 8.09
N THR A 267 9.90 4.42 8.79
CA THR A 267 10.68 3.51 9.65
C THR A 267 10.81 2.11 9.04
N SER A 268 10.50 1.97 7.75
CA SER A 268 10.66 0.72 7.01
C SER A 268 11.17 1.01 5.60
N ASP A 269 12.16 0.28 5.19
CA ASP A 269 12.72 0.28 3.83
C ASP A 269 11.77 -0.26 2.76
N LEU A 270 10.66 -0.86 3.17
CA LEU A 270 9.60 -1.35 2.27
C LEU A 270 8.63 -0.24 1.83
N CYS A 271 8.76 0.98 2.35
CA CYS A 271 7.90 2.09 1.98
C CYS A 271 8.12 2.52 0.52
N LEU A 272 7.03 2.71 -0.23
CA LEU A 272 7.08 3.14 -1.63
C LEU A 272 7.52 4.60 -1.81
N ALA A 273 7.55 5.41 -0.75
CA ALA A 273 8.08 6.76 -0.77
C ALA A 273 9.58 6.85 -0.43
N TRP A 274 10.29 5.72 -0.39
CA TRP A 274 11.71 5.63 0.00
C TRP A 274 12.63 6.56 -0.81
N GLU A 275 12.42 6.65 -2.11
CA GLU A 275 13.26 7.44 -3.02
C GLU A 275 13.13 8.96 -2.80
N VAL A 276 12.01 9.40 -2.21
CA VAL A 276 11.70 10.82 -2.02
C VAL A 276 11.59 11.22 -0.54
N GLY A 277 11.87 10.30 0.36
CA GLY A 277 11.86 10.51 1.80
C GLY A 277 13.17 10.04 2.47
N THR A 278 13.12 9.76 3.76
CA THR A 278 14.26 9.24 4.54
C THR A 278 13.80 8.41 5.73
N ASP A 279 14.60 7.43 6.13
CA ASP A 279 14.44 6.67 7.37
C ASP A 279 15.17 7.30 8.58
N LYS A 280 15.90 8.37 8.33
CA LYS A 280 16.70 9.06 9.34
C LYS A 280 15.84 10.06 10.11
N LEU A 281 15.30 9.65 11.27
CA LEU A 281 14.44 10.49 12.10
C LEU A 281 15.16 11.73 12.66
N ASP A 282 16.48 11.79 12.69
CA ASP A 282 17.26 12.98 13.02
C ASP A 282 17.13 14.10 11.95
N LYS A 283 16.66 13.77 10.74
CA LYS A 283 16.36 14.74 9.69
C LYS A 283 14.96 15.36 9.80
N VAL A 284 14.25 15.14 10.89
CA VAL A 284 12.87 15.57 11.06
C VAL A 284 12.65 17.09 10.94
N ASN A 285 13.62 17.91 11.32
CA ASN A 285 13.54 19.37 11.16
C ASN A 285 13.89 19.86 9.75
N GLU A 286 14.72 19.10 9.03
CA GLU A 286 15.15 19.37 7.67
C GLU A 286 14.98 18.11 6.79
N PRO A 287 13.73 17.64 6.58
CA PRO A 287 13.48 16.46 5.79
C PRO A 287 13.86 16.70 4.32
N PRO A 288 14.31 15.66 3.60
CA PRO A 288 14.69 15.79 2.19
C PRO A 288 13.53 16.23 1.31
N ARG A 289 13.86 16.99 0.25
CA ARG A 289 12.90 17.52 -0.74
C ARG A 289 13.46 17.33 -2.15
N PRO A 290 13.71 16.08 -2.57
CA PRO A 290 14.27 15.81 -3.90
C PRO A 290 13.25 16.06 -5.00
N ASP A 291 13.72 16.06 -6.26
CA ASP A 291 12.80 15.97 -7.40
C ASP A 291 12.00 14.65 -7.34
N ARG A 292 10.70 14.74 -7.64
CA ARG A 292 9.74 13.63 -7.57
C ARG A 292 9.28 13.16 -8.94
N THR A 293 9.73 13.81 -9.99
CA THR A 293 9.18 13.61 -11.34
C THR A 293 9.29 12.14 -11.78
N GLN A 294 10.49 11.59 -11.74
CA GLN A 294 10.69 10.19 -12.18
C GLN A 294 10.04 9.19 -11.21
N TRP A 295 10.05 9.46 -9.91
CA TRP A 295 9.40 8.63 -8.92
C TRP A 295 7.87 8.55 -9.16
N LEU A 296 7.21 9.67 -9.47
CA LEU A 296 5.77 9.70 -9.80
C LEU A 296 5.50 8.92 -11.09
N ASN A 297 6.32 9.10 -12.12
CA ASN A 297 6.21 8.35 -13.37
C ASN A 297 6.33 6.85 -13.13
N ASN A 298 7.33 6.43 -12.37
CA ASN A 298 7.53 5.03 -12.01
C ASN A 298 6.34 4.46 -11.23
N LEU A 299 5.86 5.15 -10.19
CA LEU A 299 4.70 4.72 -9.42
C LEU A 299 3.41 4.65 -10.23
N ALA A 300 3.24 5.51 -11.23
CA ALA A 300 2.09 5.43 -12.14
C ALA A 300 2.05 4.09 -12.88
N TYR A 301 3.20 3.58 -13.29
CA TYR A 301 3.33 2.28 -13.95
C TYR A 301 3.32 1.06 -12.99
N ALA A 302 3.27 1.31 -11.69
CA ALA A 302 2.97 0.27 -10.70
C ALA A 302 1.45 0.04 -10.55
N ASN A 303 0.61 0.98 -11.01
CA ASN A 303 -0.84 1.00 -10.81
C ASN A 303 -1.60 0.72 -12.11
N TRP A 304 -2.58 -0.19 -12.03
CA TRP A 304 -3.34 -0.70 -13.15
C TRP A 304 -4.83 -0.72 -12.83
N THR A 305 -5.65 -0.35 -13.79
CA THR A 305 -7.10 -0.43 -13.66
C THR A 305 -7.59 -1.87 -13.78
N LEU A 306 -8.79 -2.13 -13.27
CA LEU A 306 -9.46 -3.40 -13.43
C LEU A 306 -9.63 -3.79 -14.92
N GLU A 307 -9.86 -2.81 -15.77
CA GLU A 307 -10.04 -2.99 -17.22
C GLU A 307 -8.73 -3.40 -17.89
N GLU A 308 -7.61 -2.73 -17.60
CA GLU A 308 -6.29 -3.08 -18.14
C GLU A 308 -5.82 -4.47 -17.70
N VAL A 309 -6.23 -4.92 -16.51
CA VAL A 309 -5.98 -6.31 -16.09
C VAL A 309 -6.86 -7.27 -16.87
N ARG A 310 -8.15 -6.95 -17.05
CA ARG A 310 -9.15 -7.79 -17.73
C ARG A 310 -8.86 -7.98 -19.21
N ASP A 311 -8.41 -6.96 -19.91
CA ASP A 311 -8.09 -7.02 -21.32
C ASP A 311 -6.73 -7.67 -21.63
N GLY A 312 -5.96 -8.04 -20.59
CA GLY A 312 -4.66 -8.68 -20.67
C GLY A 312 -3.48 -7.73 -20.87
N THR A 313 -3.68 -6.42 -20.85
CA THR A 313 -2.59 -5.43 -20.99
C THR A 313 -1.51 -5.65 -19.92
N VAL A 314 -1.93 -5.83 -18.67
CA VAL A 314 -1.00 -6.07 -17.57
C VAL A 314 -0.29 -7.41 -17.73
N TRP A 315 -1.01 -8.47 -18.09
CA TRP A 315 -0.40 -9.78 -18.32
C TRP A 315 0.64 -9.74 -19.44
N ARG A 316 0.31 -9.15 -20.60
CA ARG A 316 1.26 -8.99 -21.71
C ARG A 316 2.53 -8.22 -21.33
N ARG A 317 2.44 -7.29 -20.36
CA ARG A 317 3.62 -6.59 -19.84
C ARG A 317 4.49 -7.50 -18.98
N PHE A 318 3.89 -8.28 -18.06
CA PHE A 318 4.62 -9.13 -17.13
C PHE A 318 5.16 -10.42 -17.78
N ARG A 319 4.43 -10.98 -18.72
CA ARG A 319 4.67 -12.28 -19.33
C ARG A 319 6.11 -12.49 -19.86
N PRO A 320 6.71 -11.59 -20.66
CA PRO A 320 8.07 -11.80 -21.17
C PRO A 320 9.13 -11.87 -20.06
N HIS A 321 8.97 -11.07 -19.01
CA HIS A 321 9.87 -11.11 -17.85
C HIS A 321 9.73 -12.40 -17.06
N ILE A 322 8.50 -12.89 -16.90
CA ILE A 322 8.21 -14.15 -16.22
C ILE A 322 8.83 -15.32 -17.01
N GLU A 323 8.69 -15.34 -18.32
CA GLU A 323 9.31 -16.38 -19.19
C GLU A 323 10.81 -16.44 -19.00
N GLY A 324 11.49 -15.29 -18.93
CA GLY A 324 12.93 -15.24 -18.67
C GLY A 324 13.34 -15.69 -17.26
N MET A 325 12.41 -15.70 -16.29
CA MET A 325 12.70 -16.13 -14.92
C MET A 325 12.45 -17.62 -14.66
N ILE A 326 11.58 -18.27 -15.44
CA ILE A 326 11.16 -19.67 -15.24
C ILE A 326 11.74 -20.65 -16.27
N SER A 327 12.47 -20.11 -17.28
CA SER A 327 13.13 -20.87 -18.35
C SER A 327 14.31 -21.73 -17.85
#